data_c41e5dabd80ed2ca2716871cd647ebe7
#
_entry.id   c41e5dabd80ed2ca2716871cd647ebe7
#
_cell.length_a   1.000
_cell.length_b   1.000
_cell.length_c   1.000
_cell.angle_alpha   90.00
_cell.angle_beta   90.00
_cell.angle_gamma   90.00
#
_symmetry.space_group_name_H-M   'P 1'
#
loop_
_entity.id
_entity.type
_entity.pdbx_description
1 polymer ?
#
loop_
_entity_poly.entity_id
_entity_poly.type
_entity_poly.pdbx_seq_one_letter_code
_entity_poly.pdbx_strand_id
1 'polypeptide(L)' 'LASGTLEGPEFVAASRDYAELEPVARAAIAVSSMREELASLSALDETDPEMRALAEEEVARLRAELPDAEQRLAVAM' A
#
# COMPACT_ATOMS: atom_id res chain seq x y z
N LEU A 1 27.92 -25.72 -6.75
CA LEU A 1 26.90 -25.97 -5.80
C LEU A 1 25.55 -25.45 -6.25
N ALA A 2 24.53 -26.02 -5.68
CA ALA A 2 23.16 -25.67 -6.08
C ALA A 2 22.88 -24.19 -5.95
N SER A 3 23.41 -23.56 -4.93
CA SER A 3 23.18 -22.14 -4.69
C SER A 3 23.72 -21.27 -5.81
N GLY A 4 24.74 -21.74 -6.50
CA GLY A 4 25.31 -20.99 -7.59
C GLY A 4 24.39 -20.85 -8.79
N THR A 5 23.41 -21.73 -8.91
CA THR A 5 22.52 -21.71 -10.06
C THR A 5 21.63 -20.47 -10.11
N LEU A 6 21.36 -19.87 -8.96
CA LEU A 6 20.53 -18.68 -8.88
C LEU A 6 21.23 -17.43 -9.39
N GLU A 7 22.53 -17.51 -9.57
CA GLU A 7 23.33 -16.37 -10.04
C GLU A 7 23.42 -16.31 -11.55
N GLY A 8 22.81 -17.23 -12.25
CA GLY A 8 22.84 -17.29 -13.68
C GLY A 8 21.90 -16.28 -14.34
N PRO A 9 21.86 -16.29 -15.67
CA PRO A 9 20.98 -15.38 -16.44
C PRO A 9 19.53 -15.47 -16.07
N GLU A 10 19.05 -16.65 -15.69
CA GLU A 10 17.67 -16.83 -15.29
C GLU A 10 17.34 -16.02 -14.03
N PHE A 11 18.25 -15.97 -13.09
CA PHE A 11 18.05 -15.18 -11.90
C PHE A 11 17.97 -13.69 -12.23
N VAL A 12 18.84 -13.22 -13.11
CA VAL A 12 18.85 -11.81 -13.51
C VAL A 12 17.53 -11.43 -14.19
N ALA A 13 17.03 -12.28 -15.08
CA ALA A 13 15.77 -12.05 -15.75
C ALA A 13 14.61 -12.01 -14.77
N ALA A 14 14.57 -12.95 -13.84
CA ALA A 14 13.51 -13.00 -12.83
C ALA A 14 13.53 -11.77 -11.94
N SER A 15 14.72 -11.31 -11.56
CA SER A 15 14.86 -10.11 -10.75
C SER A 15 14.37 -8.88 -11.48
N ARG A 16 14.62 -8.81 -12.78
CA ARG A 16 14.16 -7.70 -13.60
C ARG A 16 12.65 -7.65 -13.69
N ASP A 17 12.02 -8.80 -13.94
CA ASP A 17 10.56 -8.89 -14.00
C ASP A 17 9.92 -8.48 -12.69
N TYR A 18 10.53 -8.90 -11.58
CA TYR A 18 10.05 -8.54 -10.27
C TYR A 18 10.13 -7.02 -10.04
N ALA A 19 11.23 -6.41 -10.47
CA ALA A 19 11.42 -4.98 -10.32
C ALA A 19 10.38 -4.19 -11.14
N GLU A 20 10.01 -4.68 -12.32
CA GLU A 20 9.01 -4.03 -13.15
C GLU A 20 7.62 -4.08 -12.54
N LEU A 21 7.30 -5.15 -11.82
CA LEU A 21 6.00 -5.32 -11.16
C LEU A 21 5.95 -4.62 -9.79
N GLU A 22 7.08 -4.32 -9.21
CA GLU A 22 7.13 -3.75 -7.88
C GLU A 22 6.36 -2.45 -7.72
N PRO A 23 6.44 -1.47 -8.65
CA PRO A 23 5.66 -0.25 -8.49
C PRO A 23 4.15 -0.47 -8.43
N VAL A 24 3.64 -1.38 -9.23
CA VAL A 24 2.22 -1.74 -9.21
C VAL A 24 1.85 -2.39 -7.88
N ALA A 25 2.67 -3.32 -7.43
CA ALA A 25 2.43 -4.01 -6.16
C ALA A 25 2.43 -3.04 -4.99
N ARG A 26 3.39 -2.12 -4.96
CA ARG A 26 3.47 -1.11 -3.91
C ARG A 26 2.26 -0.20 -3.90
N ALA A 27 1.85 0.26 -5.07
CA ALA A 27 0.69 1.13 -5.19
C ALA A 27 -0.58 0.40 -4.76
N ALA A 28 -0.73 -0.86 -5.12
CA ALA A 28 -1.88 -1.66 -4.73
C ALA A 28 -1.93 -1.87 -3.22
N ILE A 29 -0.79 -2.15 -2.61
CA ILE A 29 -0.70 -2.32 -1.16
C ILE A 29 -1.04 -1.01 -0.45
N ALA A 30 -0.54 0.11 -0.95
CA ALA A 30 -0.83 1.41 -0.35
C ALA A 30 -2.33 1.72 -0.37
N VAL A 31 -2.99 1.50 -1.50
CA VAL A 31 -4.43 1.71 -1.62
C VAL A 31 -5.19 0.78 -0.68
N SER A 32 -4.83 -0.49 -0.66
CA SER A 32 -5.49 -1.49 0.18
C SER A 32 -5.34 -1.14 1.66
N SER A 33 -4.12 -0.76 2.08
CA SER A 33 -3.86 -0.38 3.47
C SER A 33 -4.66 0.84 3.88
N MET A 34 -4.75 1.84 3.02
CA MET A 34 -5.52 3.05 3.31
C MET A 34 -7.00 2.75 3.46
N ARG A 35 -7.54 1.88 2.60
CA ARG A 35 -8.93 1.47 2.69
C ARG A 35 -9.23 0.71 3.96
N GLU A 36 -8.31 -0.18 4.36
CA GLU A 36 -8.44 -0.93 5.59
C GLU A 36 -8.40 -0.02 6.81
N GLU A 37 -7.50 0.94 6.83
CA GLU A 37 -7.42 1.91 7.92
C GLU A 37 -8.68 2.75 8.02
N LEU A 38 -9.20 3.20 6.87
CA LEU A 38 -10.45 3.94 6.85
C LEU A 38 -11.60 3.12 7.41
N ALA A 39 -11.70 1.87 7.01
CA ALA A 39 -12.76 0.99 7.48
C ALA A 39 -12.65 0.78 8.99
N SER A 40 -11.44 0.56 9.50
CA SER A 40 -11.19 0.36 10.92
C SER A 40 -11.53 1.60 11.73
N LEU A 41 -11.10 2.77 11.27
CA LEU A 41 -11.36 4.03 11.97
C LEU A 41 -12.85 4.39 11.93
N SER A 42 -13.50 4.11 10.81
CA SER A 42 -14.93 4.39 10.67
C SER A 42 -15.78 3.49 11.55
N ALA A 43 -15.30 2.28 11.83
CA ALA A 43 -15.99 1.33 12.68
C ALA A 43 -15.68 1.55 14.18
N LEU A 44 -14.73 2.41 14.48
CA LEU A 44 -14.32 2.65 15.84
C LEU A 44 -15.40 3.37 16.64
N ASP A 45 -15.79 2.76 17.75
CA ASP A 45 -16.77 3.35 18.65
C ASP A 45 -16.04 3.95 19.85
N GLU A 46 -15.44 5.11 19.64
CA GLU A 46 -14.64 5.76 20.66
C GLU A 46 -15.45 6.81 21.38
N THR A 47 -15.52 6.67 22.71
CA THR A 47 -16.28 7.57 23.55
C THR A 47 -15.44 8.72 24.10
N ASP A 48 -14.11 8.59 24.10
CA ASP A 48 -13.22 9.65 24.55
C ASP A 48 -13.15 10.74 23.47
N PRO A 49 -13.53 12.00 23.81
CA PRO A 49 -13.53 13.08 22.82
C PRO A 49 -12.17 13.34 22.19
N GLU A 50 -11.08 13.21 22.96
CA GLU A 50 -9.74 13.44 22.41
C GLU A 50 -9.36 12.35 21.40
N MET A 51 -9.65 11.10 21.73
CA MET A 51 -9.35 10.00 20.82
C MET A 51 -10.25 10.05 19.59
N ARG A 52 -11.49 10.48 19.76
CA ARG A 52 -12.40 10.65 18.65
C ARG A 52 -11.88 11.72 17.68
N ALA A 53 -11.42 12.84 18.21
CA ALA A 53 -10.87 13.91 17.40
C ALA A 53 -9.66 13.44 16.60
N LEU A 54 -8.77 12.66 17.24
CA LEU A 54 -7.61 12.11 16.55
C LEU A 54 -8.03 11.16 15.43
N ALA A 55 -9.02 10.31 15.69
CA ALA A 55 -9.52 9.38 14.69
C ALA A 55 -10.14 10.14 13.51
N GLU A 56 -10.89 11.19 13.78
CA GLU A 56 -11.50 12.02 12.73
C GLU A 56 -10.45 12.71 11.88
N GLU A 57 -9.38 13.21 12.49
CA GLU A 57 -8.27 13.81 11.76
C GLU A 57 -7.61 12.79 10.85
N GLU A 58 -7.40 11.58 11.33
CA GLU A 58 -6.78 10.53 10.55
C GLU A 58 -7.67 10.11 9.37
N VAL A 59 -8.98 10.01 9.60
CA VAL A 59 -9.93 9.70 8.53
C VAL A 59 -9.88 10.79 7.47
N ALA A 60 -9.87 12.05 7.87
CA ALA A 60 -9.81 13.15 6.91
C ALA A 60 -8.53 13.10 6.07
N ARG A 61 -7.39 12.81 6.72
CA ARG A 61 -6.11 12.67 6.03
C ARG A 61 -6.14 11.53 5.02
N LEU A 62 -6.64 10.38 5.44
CA LEU A 62 -6.72 9.22 4.55
C LEU A 62 -7.65 9.47 3.36
N ARG A 63 -8.78 10.12 3.60
CA ARG A 63 -9.70 10.45 2.52
C ARG A 63 -9.11 11.43 1.52
N ALA A 64 -8.21 12.30 2.00
CA ALA A 64 -7.52 13.23 1.11
C ALA A 64 -6.42 12.53 0.32
N GLU A 65 -5.73 11.59 0.93
CA GLU A 65 -4.61 10.88 0.29
C GLU A 65 -5.04 9.73 -0.62
N LEU A 66 -6.17 9.12 -0.33
CA LEU A 66 -6.62 7.93 -1.06
C LEU A 66 -6.77 8.17 -2.57
N PRO A 67 -7.40 9.26 -3.04
CA PRO A 67 -7.48 9.51 -4.47
C PRO A 67 -6.13 9.60 -5.16
N ASP A 68 -5.15 10.21 -4.49
CA ASP A 68 -3.80 10.31 -5.03
C ASP A 68 -3.14 8.93 -5.13
N ALA A 69 -3.33 8.10 -4.10
CA ALA A 69 -2.81 6.74 -4.11
C ALA A 69 -3.47 5.91 -5.20
N GLU A 70 -4.78 6.06 -5.38
CA GLU A 70 -5.51 5.36 -6.43
C GLU A 70 -5.04 5.80 -7.81
N GLN A 71 -4.74 7.07 -7.98
CA GLN A 71 -4.21 7.58 -9.24
C GLN A 71 -2.82 7.03 -9.53
N ARG A 72 -1.97 6.95 -8.52
CA ARG A 72 -0.65 6.34 -8.69
C ARG A 72 -0.76 4.90 -9.13
N LEU A 73 -1.72 4.16 -8.57
CA LEU A 73 -1.96 2.78 -8.94
C LEU A 73 -2.41 2.70 -10.41
N ALA A 74 -3.33 3.55 -10.82
CA ALA A 74 -3.82 3.58 -12.19
C ALA A 74 -2.69 3.89 -13.17
N VAL A 75 -1.83 4.84 -12.83
CA VAL A 75 -0.69 5.21 -13.68
C VAL A 75 0.33 4.09 -13.75
N ALA A 76 0.52 3.35 -12.65
CA ALA A 76 1.48 2.24 -12.62
C ALA A 76 1.01 1.03 -13.42
N MET A 77 -0.28 0.85 -13.59
CA MET A 77 -0.80 -0.25 -14.39
C MET A 77 -0.70 0.06 -15.87
#